data_d98cb441a47d29e88b49e9dbf4d3cf2b
#
_entry.id   d98cb441a47d29e88b49e9dbf4d3cf2b
#
_cell.length_a   1.000
_cell.length_b   1.000
_cell.length_c   1.000
_cell.angle_alpha   90.00
_cell.angle_beta   90.00
_cell.angle_gamma   90.00
#
_symmetry.space_group_name_H-M   'P 1'
#
loop_
_entity.id
_entity.type
_entity.pdbx_description
1 polymer ?
#
loop_
_entity_poly.entity_id
_entity_poly.type
_entity_poly.pdbx_seq_one_letter_code
_entity_poly.pdbx_strand_id
1 'polypeptide(L)'
;MLTVPAPPGRSAPAPAHRLDAQQAQALLGVQQERGLSAADAADRQHRFGANELDAAPRVPAWRRLAAQFTDLLILILIAAAVVAFVVSGELKTPLVVLIVVVFNAVIGFVQENRAERSLDALRSLLVSHARVRRDGQLGYVTTAELVPGDIVLVEAGDRVPADGRLLTASNVEIEEAALTGESQPAGKHIEAIDDSDVALGDRRCMAFMNTTVTRGRAEMVVTATGMNTEIGRIAGLLRSTETERTPLQVQLDRLAHSLAKLAGVIVAAVFAIGLARGEAASDLMLTAVALAVAAIPEGLPAVTVVTL
;
A
#
# COMPACT_ATOMS: atom_id res chain seq x y z
N MET A 1 10.47 16.34 -4.76
CA MET A 1 9.49 17.41 -4.53
C MET A 1 9.73 18.47 -5.59
N LEU A 2 9.07 18.34 -6.74
CA LEU A 2 9.09 19.33 -7.82
C LEU A 2 7.67 19.90 -7.91
N THR A 3 7.46 21.00 -7.19
CA THR A 3 6.30 21.86 -7.40
C THR A 3 6.44 22.49 -8.79
N VAL A 4 5.57 22.09 -9.70
CA VAL A 4 5.41 22.80 -10.96
C VAL A 4 4.93 24.21 -10.60
N PRO A 5 5.68 25.29 -10.92
CA PRO A 5 5.24 26.64 -10.65
C PRO A 5 3.99 26.93 -11.49
N ALA A 6 2.93 27.40 -10.82
CA ALA A 6 1.77 27.95 -11.51
C ALA A 6 2.20 29.11 -12.41
N PRO A 7 1.61 29.24 -13.61
CA PRO A 7 1.93 30.38 -14.48
C PRO A 7 1.58 31.70 -13.77
N PRO A 8 2.42 32.74 -13.90
CA PRO A 8 2.21 34.00 -13.22
C PRO A 8 0.91 34.66 -13.69
N GLY A 9 -0.01 34.95 -12.77
CA GLY A 9 -1.20 35.76 -13.00
C GLY A 9 -2.57 35.11 -12.77
N ARG A 10 -2.66 33.84 -12.34
CA ARG A 10 -3.91 33.27 -11.83
C ARG A 10 -3.77 33.01 -10.33
N SER A 11 -4.53 33.74 -9.51
CA SER A 11 -4.78 33.37 -8.12
C SER A 11 -5.19 31.89 -8.07
N ALA A 12 -4.69 31.15 -7.09
CA ALA A 12 -5.10 29.76 -6.87
C ALA A 12 -6.64 29.70 -6.92
N PRO A 13 -7.24 28.73 -7.64
CA PRO A 13 -8.69 28.63 -7.73
C PRO A 13 -9.28 28.55 -6.32
N ALA A 14 -10.36 29.27 -6.06
CA ALA A 14 -11.03 29.27 -4.77
C ALA A 14 -11.36 27.81 -4.36
N PRO A 15 -11.23 27.45 -3.08
CA PRO A 15 -11.58 26.12 -2.61
C PRO A 15 -13.02 25.77 -3.01
N ALA A 16 -13.27 24.53 -3.43
CA ALA A 16 -14.55 24.12 -4.02
C ALA A 16 -15.77 24.33 -3.10
N HIS A 17 -15.59 24.32 -1.77
CA HIS A 17 -16.65 24.59 -0.79
C HIS A 17 -17.12 26.06 -0.79
N ARG A 18 -16.30 27.00 -1.29
CA ARG A 18 -16.66 28.43 -1.42
C ARG A 18 -17.44 28.74 -2.69
N LEU A 19 -17.43 27.83 -3.65
CA LEU A 19 -18.14 28.02 -4.92
C LEU A 19 -19.59 27.56 -4.74
N ASP A 20 -20.51 28.32 -5.31
CA ASP A 20 -21.86 27.80 -5.51
C ASP A 20 -21.89 26.72 -6.61
N ALA A 21 -23.04 26.04 -6.77
CA ALA A 21 -23.16 24.94 -7.73
C ALA A 21 -22.88 25.39 -9.18
N GLN A 22 -23.28 26.59 -9.56
CA GLN A 22 -23.07 27.12 -10.92
C GLN A 22 -21.60 27.51 -11.12
N GLN A 23 -20.99 28.17 -10.15
CA GLN A 23 -19.58 28.54 -10.19
C GLN A 23 -18.67 27.30 -10.28
N ALA A 24 -18.99 26.24 -9.51
CA ALA A 24 -18.23 24.99 -9.58
C ALA A 24 -18.33 24.33 -10.96
N GLN A 25 -19.52 24.29 -11.55
CA GLN A 25 -19.73 23.79 -12.91
C GLN A 25 -19.00 24.64 -13.95
N ALA A 26 -19.07 25.97 -13.85
CA ALA A 26 -18.40 26.89 -14.76
C ALA A 26 -16.87 26.75 -14.69
N LEU A 27 -16.30 26.64 -13.47
CA LEU A 27 -14.86 26.42 -13.25
C LEU A 27 -14.36 25.14 -13.91
N LEU A 28 -15.17 24.06 -13.82
CA LEU A 28 -14.85 22.75 -14.38
C LEU A 28 -15.27 22.59 -15.82
N GLY A 29 -15.95 23.58 -16.41
CA GLY A 29 -16.41 23.57 -17.80
C GLY A 29 -17.43 22.46 -18.09
N VAL A 30 -18.37 22.22 -17.16
CA VAL A 30 -19.36 21.15 -17.26
C VAL A 30 -20.76 21.68 -16.93
N GLN A 31 -21.78 21.09 -17.54
CA GLN A 31 -23.19 21.32 -17.23
C GLN A 31 -23.78 20.08 -16.55
N GLN A 32 -24.56 20.29 -15.49
CA GLN A 32 -25.13 19.18 -14.70
C GLN A 32 -25.96 18.23 -15.55
N GLU A 33 -26.79 18.76 -16.45
CA GLU A 33 -27.72 17.98 -17.29
C GLU A 33 -27.00 17.14 -18.35
N ARG A 34 -25.88 17.64 -18.85
CA ARG A 34 -25.12 16.99 -19.92
C ARG A 34 -23.94 16.16 -19.44
N GLY A 35 -23.25 16.61 -18.39
CA GLY A 35 -21.99 16.04 -17.96
C GLY A 35 -20.84 16.30 -18.97
N LEU A 36 -19.72 15.64 -18.78
CA LEU A 36 -18.61 15.65 -19.74
C LEU A 36 -18.94 14.83 -20.96
N SER A 37 -18.35 15.21 -22.14
CA SER A 37 -18.32 14.30 -23.26
C SER A 37 -17.33 13.15 -23.00
N ALA A 38 -17.53 12.01 -23.70
CA ALA A 38 -16.59 10.89 -23.63
C ALA A 38 -15.16 11.29 -24.04
N ALA A 39 -15.03 12.20 -25.02
CA ALA A 39 -13.73 12.71 -25.46
C ALA A 39 -13.06 13.58 -24.40
N ASP A 40 -13.82 14.52 -23.78
CA ASP A 40 -13.30 15.37 -22.71
C ASP A 40 -12.89 14.53 -21.47
N ALA A 41 -13.66 13.49 -21.13
CA ALA A 41 -13.33 12.59 -20.04
C ALA A 41 -12.02 11.85 -20.31
N ALA A 42 -11.81 11.34 -21.53
CA ALA A 42 -10.56 10.69 -21.92
C ALA A 42 -9.35 11.65 -21.87
N ASP A 43 -9.50 12.89 -22.39
CA ASP A 43 -8.43 13.90 -22.32
C ASP A 43 -8.08 14.24 -20.87
N ARG A 44 -9.10 14.41 -20.02
CA ARG A 44 -8.89 14.67 -18.59
C ARG A 44 -8.23 13.49 -17.88
N GLN A 45 -8.56 12.27 -18.25
CA GLN A 45 -7.92 11.07 -17.68
C GLN A 45 -6.43 11.01 -18.03
N HIS A 46 -6.04 11.40 -19.25
CA HIS A 46 -4.63 11.54 -19.62
C HIS A 46 -3.91 12.65 -18.82
N ARG A 47 -4.60 13.72 -18.45
CA ARG A 47 -4.02 14.87 -17.74
C ARG A 47 -3.93 14.66 -16.22
N PHE A 48 -4.96 14.07 -15.61
CA PHE A 48 -5.10 13.94 -14.16
C PHE A 48 -4.71 12.55 -13.64
N GLY A 49 -4.62 11.56 -14.55
CA GLY A 49 -4.37 10.16 -14.18
C GLY A 49 -5.63 9.44 -13.69
N ALA A 50 -5.47 8.20 -13.25
CA ALA A 50 -6.54 7.39 -12.68
C ALA A 50 -6.93 7.89 -11.28
N ASN A 51 -8.22 7.77 -10.95
CA ASN A 51 -8.72 8.07 -9.61
C ASN A 51 -8.42 6.89 -8.66
N GLU A 52 -7.16 6.72 -8.36
CA GLU A 52 -6.64 5.69 -7.47
C GLU A 52 -5.69 6.33 -6.45
N LEU A 53 -5.70 5.80 -5.25
CA LEU A 53 -4.66 6.11 -4.30
C LEU A 53 -3.40 5.36 -4.73
N ASP A 54 -2.28 6.08 -4.80
CA ASP A 54 -1.04 5.43 -5.15
C ASP A 54 -0.81 4.19 -4.28
N ALA A 55 -0.64 3.02 -4.83
CA ALA A 55 -0.17 1.86 -4.11
C ALA A 55 1.29 2.08 -3.64
N ALA A 56 1.68 1.45 -2.53
CA ALA A 56 3.08 1.42 -2.16
C ALA A 56 3.91 0.89 -3.35
N PRO A 57 5.09 1.47 -3.63
CA PRO A 57 5.90 1.05 -4.77
C PRO A 57 6.19 -0.45 -4.66
N ARG A 58 5.83 -1.20 -5.69
CA ARG A 58 6.09 -2.65 -5.73
C ARG A 58 7.60 -2.87 -5.70
N VAL A 59 8.05 -3.64 -4.71
CA VAL A 59 9.45 -4.05 -4.64
C VAL A 59 9.73 -4.97 -5.84
N PRO A 60 10.68 -4.65 -6.73
CA PRO A 60 10.96 -5.48 -7.89
C PRO A 60 11.44 -6.88 -7.47
N ALA A 61 11.05 -7.90 -8.25
CA ALA A 61 11.28 -9.31 -7.94
C ALA A 61 12.75 -9.63 -7.61
N TRP A 62 13.70 -9.01 -8.32
CA TRP A 62 15.12 -9.20 -8.05
C TRP A 62 15.56 -8.69 -6.67
N ARG A 63 14.98 -7.58 -6.17
CA ARG A 63 15.27 -7.08 -4.81
C ARG A 63 14.73 -8.01 -3.75
N ARG A 64 13.56 -8.60 -3.96
CA ARG A 64 12.99 -9.61 -3.06
C ARG A 64 13.85 -10.85 -3.04
N LEU A 65 14.32 -11.33 -4.20
CA LEU A 65 15.25 -12.44 -4.27
C LEU A 65 16.57 -12.09 -3.56
N ALA A 66 17.12 -10.91 -3.78
CA ALA A 66 18.35 -10.47 -3.11
C ALA A 66 18.18 -10.35 -1.59
N ALA A 67 17.00 -9.92 -1.12
CA ALA A 67 16.69 -9.84 0.30
C ALA A 67 16.75 -11.20 1.00
N GLN A 68 16.44 -12.30 0.30
CA GLN A 68 16.58 -13.66 0.84
C GLN A 68 18.05 -13.97 1.24
N PHE A 69 19.02 -13.42 0.53
CA PHE A 69 20.44 -13.62 0.83
C PHE A 69 20.98 -12.71 1.95
N THR A 70 20.21 -11.73 2.40
CA THR A 70 20.60 -10.82 3.51
C THR A 70 20.07 -11.29 4.86
N ASP A 71 19.34 -12.39 4.91
CA ASP A 71 18.93 -13.00 6.17
C ASP A 71 20.15 -13.39 7.01
N LEU A 72 20.10 -13.09 8.32
CA LEU A 72 21.22 -13.34 9.22
C LEU A 72 21.67 -14.80 9.22
N LEU A 73 20.72 -15.73 9.17
CA LEU A 73 21.01 -17.16 9.18
C LEU A 73 21.70 -17.62 7.89
N ILE A 74 21.27 -17.09 6.75
CA ILE A 74 21.89 -17.36 5.45
C ILE A 74 23.29 -16.75 5.41
N LEU A 75 23.49 -15.55 5.93
CA LEU A 75 24.82 -14.94 6.04
C LEU A 75 25.78 -15.77 6.92
N ILE A 76 25.28 -16.31 8.03
CA ILE A 76 26.06 -17.22 8.91
C ILE A 76 26.45 -18.49 8.13
N LEU A 77 25.53 -19.08 7.36
CA LEU A 77 25.80 -20.25 6.53
C LEU A 77 26.84 -19.98 5.44
N ILE A 78 26.73 -18.85 4.75
CA ILE A 78 27.71 -18.44 3.73
C ILE A 78 29.07 -18.23 4.39
N ALA A 79 29.13 -17.55 5.53
CA ALA A 79 30.36 -17.35 6.27
C ALA A 79 30.98 -18.69 6.70
N ALA A 80 30.19 -19.62 7.22
CA ALA A 80 30.63 -20.95 7.59
C ALA A 80 31.16 -21.75 6.38
N ALA A 81 30.52 -21.66 5.22
CA ALA A 81 30.97 -22.30 3.99
C ALA A 81 32.32 -21.74 3.52
N VAL A 82 32.49 -20.40 3.58
CA VAL A 82 33.78 -19.76 3.23
C VAL A 82 34.90 -20.21 4.16
N VAL A 83 34.63 -20.23 5.46
CA VAL A 83 35.62 -20.70 6.46
C VAL A 83 35.98 -22.19 6.24
N ALA A 84 34.96 -23.03 5.99
CA ALA A 84 35.19 -24.45 5.69
C ALA A 84 36.06 -24.62 4.43
N PHE A 85 35.84 -23.83 3.37
CA PHE A 85 36.69 -23.86 2.18
C PHE A 85 38.14 -23.45 2.46
N VAL A 86 38.34 -22.38 3.23
CA VAL A 86 39.69 -21.87 3.54
C VAL A 86 40.46 -22.90 4.40
N VAL A 87 39.79 -23.62 5.32
CA VAL A 87 40.43 -24.58 6.22
C VAL A 87 40.69 -25.92 5.55
N SER A 88 39.71 -26.44 4.78
CA SER A 88 39.81 -27.79 4.19
C SER A 88 40.42 -27.79 2.77
N GLY A 89 40.33 -26.69 2.03
CA GLY A 89 40.68 -26.63 0.60
C GLY A 89 39.75 -27.43 -0.30
N GLU A 90 38.70 -28.07 0.26
CA GLU A 90 37.76 -28.89 -0.49
C GLU A 90 36.51 -28.12 -0.87
N LEU A 91 36.08 -28.27 -2.15
CA LEU A 91 34.88 -27.64 -2.67
C LEU A 91 33.57 -28.36 -2.34
N LYS A 92 33.64 -29.60 -1.83
CA LYS A 92 32.43 -30.41 -1.59
C LYS A 92 31.48 -29.75 -0.59
N THR A 93 31.96 -29.33 0.58
CA THR A 93 31.14 -28.72 1.65
C THR A 93 30.59 -27.37 1.25
N PRO A 94 31.35 -26.39 0.74
CA PRO A 94 30.83 -25.14 0.24
C PRO A 94 29.77 -25.30 -0.86
N LEU A 95 29.93 -26.30 -1.76
CA LEU A 95 28.98 -26.56 -2.81
C LEU A 95 27.62 -27.05 -2.26
N VAL A 96 27.65 -27.96 -1.27
CA VAL A 96 26.42 -28.44 -0.63
C VAL A 96 25.69 -27.27 0.07
N VAL A 97 26.44 -26.45 0.84
CA VAL A 97 25.85 -25.29 1.51
C VAL A 97 25.26 -24.31 0.49
N LEU A 98 25.97 -24.03 -0.61
CA LEU A 98 25.48 -23.15 -1.65
C LEU A 98 24.15 -23.67 -2.28
N ILE A 99 24.09 -25.00 -2.52
CA ILE A 99 22.86 -25.62 -3.04
C ILE A 99 21.71 -25.42 -2.06
N VAL A 100 21.92 -25.64 -0.76
CA VAL A 100 20.90 -25.46 0.29
C VAL A 100 20.47 -23.99 0.36
N VAL A 101 21.41 -23.05 0.36
CA VAL A 101 21.12 -21.61 0.39
C VAL A 101 20.29 -21.17 -0.82
N VAL A 102 20.69 -21.60 -2.03
CA VAL A 102 19.94 -21.29 -3.26
C VAL A 102 18.55 -21.91 -3.23
N PHE A 103 18.44 -23.15 -2.78
CA PHE A 103 17.16 -23.85 -2.68
C PHE A 103 16.21 -23.12 -1.69
N ASN A 104 16.68 -22.74 -0.52
CA ASN A 104 15.90 -21.99 0.46
C ASN A 104 15.50 -20.59 -0.06
N ALA A 105 16.43 -19.90 -0.72
CA ALA A 105 16.13 -18.60 -1.32
C ALA A 105 15.04 -18.70 -2.40
N VAL A 106 15.08 -19.75 -3.23
CA VAL A 106 14.04 -20.01 -4.25
C VAL A 106 12.69 -20.34 -3.61
N ILE A 107 12.67 -21.19 -2.59
CA ILE A 107 11.44 -21.53 -1.86
C ILE A 107 10.84 -20.27 -1.21
N GLY A 108 11.64 -19.51 -0.47
CA GLY A 108 11.19 -18.25 0.17
C GLY A 108 10.63 -17.27 -0.86
N PHE A 109 11.32 -17.06 -1.97
CA PHE A 109 10.85 -16.21 -3.05
C PHE A 109 9.52 -16.69 -3.66
N VAL A 110 9.37 -18.00 -3.90
CA VAL A 110 8.13 -18.56 -4.45
C VAL A 110 6.96 -18.39 -3.48
N GLN A 111 7.18 -18.63 -2.19
CA GLN A 111 6.16 -18.46 -1.15
C GLN A 111 5.71 -16.99 -1.04
N GLU A 112 6.66 -16.05 -0.96
CA GLU A 112 6.38 -14.62 -0.90
C GLU A 112 5.61 -14.13 -2.14
N ASN A 113 6.05 -14.54 -3.33
CA ASN A 113 5.41 -14.16 -4.59
C ASN A 113 3.99 -14.77 -4.73
N ARG A 114 3.76 -15.96 -4.17
CA ARG A 114 2.43 -16.59 -4.16
C ARG A 114 1.47 -15.84 -3.23
N ALA A 115 1.94 -15.45 -2.04
CA ALA A 115 1.15 -14.67 -1.09
C ALA A 115 0.74 -13.32 -1.68
N GLU A 116 1.67 -12.59 -2.32
CA GLU A 116 1.39 -11.29 -2.95
C GLU A 116 0.37 -11.41 -4.09
N ARG A 117 0.50 -12.43 -4.94
CA ARG A 117 -0.50 -12.67 -6.01
C ARG A 117 -1.89 -12.96 -5.47
N SER A 118 -2.00 -13.66 -4.34
CA SER A 118 -3.30 -13.92 -3.71
C SER A 118 -3.93 -12.63 -3.20
N LEU A 119 -3.15 -11.72 -2.61
CA LEU A 119 -3.61 -10.40 -2.19
C LEU A 119 -4.03 -9.52 -3.38
N ASP A 120 -3.26 -9.53 -4.48
CA ASP A 120 -3.61 -8.79 -5.70
C ASP A 120 -4.92 -9.31 -6.32
N ALA A 121 -5.13 -10.63 -6.32
CA ALA A 121 -6.38 -11.23 -6.79
C ALA A 121 -7.59 -10.80 -5.94
N LEU A 122 -7.45 -10.72 -4.62
CA LEU A 122 -8.50 -10.20 -3.74
C LEU A 122 -8.79 -8.72 -4.00
N ARG A 123 -7.75 -7.91 -4.20
CA ARG A 123 -7.91 -6.48 -4.54
C ARG A 123 -8.65 -6.28 -5.87
N SER A 124 -8.39 -7.11 -6.88
CA SER A 124 -9.06 -7.02 -8.18
C SER A 124 -10.55 -7.36 -8.14
N LEU A 125 -11.02 -8.09 -7.13
CA LEU A 125 -12.45 -8.36 -6.91
C LEU A 125 -13.22 -7.15 -6.34
N LEU A 126 -12.51 -6.14 -5.84
CA LEU A 126 -13.09 -4.94 -5.22
C LEU A 126 -13.20 -3.76 -6.20
N VAL A 127 -13.33 -4.02 -7.50
CA VAL A 127 -13.55 -2.95 -8.49
C VAL A 127 -14.90 -2.30 -8.22
N SER A 128 -14.86 -1.08 -7.71
CA SER A 128 -16.05 -0.26 -7.51
C SER A 128 -16.44 0.45 -8.79
N HIS A 129 -17.75 0.62 -9.01
CA HIS A 129 -18.30 1.39 -10.11
C HIS A 129 -18.99 2.63 -9.57
N ALA A 130 -18.96 3.71 -10.35
CA ALA A 130 -19.65 4.95 -10.06
C ALA A 130 -20.71 5.20 -11.14
N ARG A 131 -21.86 5.70 -10.72
CA ARG A 131 -22.93 6.14 -11.62
C ARG A 131 -22.66 7.57 -12.05
N VAL A 132 -22.42 7.78 -13.34
CA VAL A 132 -22.03 9.08 -13.91
C VAL A 132 -22.99 9.52 -14.99
N ARG A 133 -23.06 10.84 -15.21
CA ARG A 133 -23.70 11.42 -16.37
C ARG A 133 -22.63 11.94 -17.32
N ARG A 134 -22.55 11.34 -18.51
CA ARG A 134 -21.70 11.79 -19.62
C ARG A 134 -22.53 11.86 -20.91
N ASP A 135 -22.28 12.84 -21.75
CA ASP A 135 -23.07 13.11 -23.00
C ASP A 135 -24.58 13.13 -22.78
N GLY A 136 -25.06 13.60 -21.64
CA GLY A 136 -26.48 13.63 -21.26
C GLY A 136 -27.07 12.28 -20.84
N GLN A 137 -26.29 11.20 -20.85
CA GLN A 137 -26.75 9.86 -20.53
C GLN A 137 -26.17 9.38 -19.19
N LEU A 138 -26.99 8.65 -18.43
CA LEU A 138 -26.54 7.96 -17.23
C LEU A 138 -25.89 6.63 -17.60
N GLY A 139 -24.72 6.39 -17.05
CA GLY A 139 -23.97 5.16 -17.24
C GLY A 139 -23.15 4.79 -16.00
N TYR A 140 -22.50 3.65 -16.05
CA TYR A 140 -21.56 3.20 -15.03
C TYR A 140 -20.14 3.20 -15.60
N VAL A 141 -19.22 3.76 -14.83
CA VAL A 141 -17.79 3.71 -15.12
C VAL A 141 -17.06 3.11 -13.92
N THR A 142 -15.87 2.56 -14.11
CA THR A 142 -15.05 2.19 -12.96
C THR A 142 -14.65 3.44 -12.18
N THR A 143 -14.55 3.33 -10.86
CA THR A 143 -14.15 4.50 -10.05
C THR A 143 -12.79 5.06 -10.48
N ALA A 144 -11.90 4.21 -10.99
CA ALA A 144 -10.59 4.61 -11.52
C ALA A 144 -10.66 5.52 -12.76
N GLU A 145 -11.77 5.46 -13.52
CA GLU A 145 -11.99 6.28 -14.74
C GLU A 145 -12.60 7.66 -14.45
N LEU A 146 -12.89 7.95 -13.18
CA LEU A 146 -13.43 9.25 -12.79
C LEU A 146 -12.38 10.35 -12.94
N VAL A 147 -12.84 11.49 -13.44
CA VAL A 147 -12.01 12.68 -13.65
C VAL A 147 -12.66 13.92 -13.06
N PRO A 148 -11.89 14.95 -12.70
CA PRO A 148 -12.46 16.24 -12.30
C PRO A 148 -13.40 16.79 -13.39
N GLY A 149 -14.63 17.13 -12.97
CA GLY A 149 -15.72 17.57 -13.86
C GLY A 149 -16.76 16.49 -14.18
N ASP A 150 -16.54 15.23 -13.83
CA ASP A 150 -17.60 14.22 -13.93
C ASP A 150 -18.79 14.56 -13.02
N ILE A 151 -20.00 14.35 -13.51
CA ILE A 151 -21.21 14.43 -12.71
C ILE A 151 -21.52 13.02 -12.18
N VAL A 152 -21.37 12.85 -10.86
CA VAL A 152 -21.61 11.58 -10.18
C VAL A 152 -22.90 11.63 -9.39
N LEU A 153 -23.68 10.55 -9.48
CA LEU A 153 -24.89 10.35 -8.70
C LEU A 153 -24.61 9.37 -7.58
N VAL A 154 -24.97 9.75 -6.37
CA VAL A 154 -24.83 8.92 -5.18
C VAL A 154 -26.14 8.81 -4.41
N GLU A 155 -26.40 7.65 -3.80
CA GLU A 155 -27.58 7.39 -2.99
C GLU A 155 -27.24 6.56 -1.75
N ALA A 156 -28.19 6.42 -0.84
CA ALA A 156 -27.98 5.68 0.40
C ALA A 156 -27.44 4.26 0.14
N GLY A 157 -26.32 3.92 0.79
CA GLY A 157 -25.57 2.68 0.60
C GLY A 157 -24.36 2.83 -0.32
N ASP A 158 -24.27 3.90 -1.11
CA ASP A 158 -23.12 4.12 -1.97
C ASP A 158 -21.91 4.64 -1.19
N ARG A 159 -20.74 4.27 -1.65
CA ARG A 159 -19.49 4.89 -1.23
C ARG A 159 -19.15 6.02 -2.20
N VAL A 160 -18.85 7.20 -1.66
CA VAL A 160 -18.43 8.36 -2.46
C VAL A 160 -17.11 8.05 -3.17
N PRO A 161 -17.07 8.11 -4.51
CA PRO A 161 -15.94 7.57 -5.27
C PRO A 161 -14.78 8.57 -5.47
N ALA A 162 -15.00 9.86 -5.27
CA ALA A 162 -14.03 10.94 -5.41
C ALA A 162 -14.49 12.16 -4.60
N ASP A 163 -13.63 13.15 -4.38
CA ASP A 163 -14.07 14.40 -3.74
C ASP A 163 -14.90 15.21 -4.72
N GLY A 164 -16.04 15.69 -4.28
CA GLY A 164 -16.97 16.44 -5.13
C GLY A 164 -17.72 17.55 -4.43
N ARG A 165 -18.12 18.55 -5.20
CA ARG A 165 -19.03 19.62 -4.81
C ARG A 165 -20.45 19.19 -5.11
N LEU A 166 -21.33 19.22 -4.11
CA LEU A 166 -22.73 18.86 -4.25
C LEU A 166 -23.45 19.89 -5.13
N LEU A 167 -24.17 19.42 -6.13
CA LEU A 167 -25.02 20.22 -7.02
C LEU A 167 -26.50 20.13 -6.63
N THR A 168 -26.91 18.92 -6.20
CA THR A 168 -28.22 18.67 -5.61
C THR A 168 -28.08 17.78 -4.39
N ALA A 169 -28.91 17.96 -3.40
CA ALA A 169 -28.96 17.16 -2.19
C ALA A 169 -30.41 16.99 -1.72
N SER A 170 -30.87 15.77 -1.56
CA SER A 170 -32.22 15.44 -1.06
C SER A 170 -32.07 14.60 0.20
N ASN A 171 -32.17 15.24 1.38
CA ASN A 171 -32.01 14.61 2.70
C ASN A 171 -30.74 13.75 2.83
N VAL A 172 -29.62 14.28 2.34
CA VAL A 172 -28.36 13.56 2.30
C VAL A 172 -27.65 13.61 3.63
N GLU A 173 -27.30 12.44 4.12
CA GLU A 173 -26.41 12.26 5.27
C GLU A 173 -25.24 11.37 4.85
N ILE A 174 -24.03 11.77 5.21
CA ILE A 174 -22.78 11.05 4.85
C ILE A 174 -22.00 10.75 6.13
N GLU A 175 -21.61 9.49 6.30
CA GLU A 175 -20.69 9.07 7.35
C GLU A 175 -19.25 9.42 6.93
N GLU A 176 -18.65 10.33 7.68
CA GLU A 176 -17.30 10.87 7.41
C GLU A 176 -16.30 10.54 8.53
N ALA A 177 -16.63 9.60 9.40
CA ALA A 177 -15.84 9.23 10.58
C ALA A 177 -14.37 8.93 10.26
N ALA A 178 -14.11 8.31 9.10
CA ALA A 178 -12.74 7.99 8.65
C ALA A 178 -11.87 9.25 8.39
N LEU A 179 -12.49 10.40 8.12
CA LEU A 179 -11.81 11.66 7.81
C LEU A 179 -11.86 12.67 8.97
N THR A 180 -12.98 12.73 9.68
CA THR A 180 -13.24 13.73 10.72
C THR A 180 -13.09 13.19 12.13
N GLY A 181 -13.19 11.87 12.31
CA GLY A 181 -13.27 11.21 13.61
C GLY A 181 -14.65 11.28 14.27
N GLU A 182 -15.64 11.98 13.67
CA GLU A 182 -16.97 12.10 14.19
C GLU A 182 -17.84 10.90 13.80
N SER A 183 -18.41 10.21 14.77
CA SER A 183 -19.23 9.00 14.55
C SER A 183 -20.63 9.27 14.02
N GLN A 184 -21.12 10.51 14.08
CA GLN A 184 -22.46 10.89 13.61
C GLN A 184 -22.38 11.26 12.11
N PRO A 185 -23.31 10.75 11.28
CA PRO A 185 -23.39 11.17 9.88
C PRO A 185 -23.62 12.68 9.75
N ALA A 186 -22.90 13.31 8.85
CA ALA A 186 -23.00 14.74 8.57
C ALA A 186 -24.14 15.00 7.57
N GLY A 187 -25.11 15.84 7.97
CA GLY A 187 -26.15 16.34 7.07
C GLY A 187 -25.55 17.27 6.01
N LYS A 188 -25.88 17.04 4.74
CA LYS A 188 -25.31 17.78 3.60
C LYS A 188 -26.31 18.73 2.95
N HIS A 189 -25.80 19.83 2.43
CA HIS A 189 -26.57 20.85 1.73
C HIS A 189 -25.79 21.40 0.52
N ILE A 190 -26.40 22.26 -0.29
CA ILE A 190 -25.78 22.79 -1.52
C ILE A 190 -25.27 24.23 -1.39
N GLU A 191 -25.57 24.91 -0.28
CA GLU A 191 -25.16 26.31 -0.06
C GLU A 191 -23.64 26.39 0.04
N ALA A 192 -23.06 27.41 -0.61
CA ALA A 192 -21.64 27.70 -0.52
C ALA A 192 -21.26 28.19 0.89
N ILE A 193 -20.04 27.91 1.31
CA ILE A 193 -19.52 28.30 2.62
C ILE A 193 -18.43 29.36 2.37
N ASP A 194 -18.70 30.61 2.76
CA ASP A 194 -17.83 31.75 2.44
C ASP A 194 -16.63 31.91 3.40
N ASP A 195 -16.27 30.89 4.12
CA ASP A 195 -15.07 30.85 4.95
C ASP A 195 -13.99 30.02 4.27
N SER A 196 -12.76 30.53 4.22
CA SER A 196 -11.63 29.84 3.60
C SER A 196 -10.99 28.78 4.49
N ASP A 197 -11.19 28.88 5.82
CA ASP A 197 -10.53 28.03 6.82
C ASP A 197 -11.50 27.12 7.58
N VAL A 198 -12.52 26.60 6.87
CA VAL A 198 -13.51 25.70 7.43
C VAL A 198 -12.91 24.30 7.61
N ALA A 199 -13.10 23.74 8.81
CA ALA A 199 -12.74 22.34 9.09
C ALA A 199 -13.42 21.38 8.11
N LEU A 200 -12.80 20.23 7.85
CA LEU A 200 -13.28 19.28 6.85
C LEU A 200 -14.72 18.83 7.10
N GLY A 201 -15.07 18.48 8.36
CA GLY A 201 -16.40 18.06 8.77
C GLY A 201 -17.50 19.12 8.60
N ASP A 202 -17.10 20.41 8.60
CA ASP A 202 -18.03 21.53 8.43
C ASP A 202 -18.25 21.92 6.95
N ARG A 203 -17.49 21.33 6.02
CA ARG A 203 -17.68 21.53 4.57
C ARG A 203 -18.91 20.75 4.07
N ARG A 204 -20.08 21.08 4.57
CA ARG A 204 -21.32 20.35 4.33
C ARG A 204 -21.82 20.37 2.88
N CYS A 205 -21.29 21.24 2.04
CA CYS A 205 -21.57 21.29 0.60
C CYS A 205 -20.63 20.39 -0.23
N MET A 206 -19.75 19.64 0.43
CA MET A 206 -18.80 18.72 -0.20
C MET A 206 -19.13 17.28 0.19
N ALA A 207 -18.76 16.34 -0.69
CA ALA A 207 -18.69 14.92 -0.40
C ALA A 207 -17.25 14.45 -0.63
N PHE A 208 -16.73 13.59 0.23
CA PHE A 208 -15.33 13.19 0.21
C PHE A 208 -15.16 11.73 -0.15
N MET A 209 -14.09 11.43 -0.88
CA MET A 209 -13.75 10.08 -1.30
C MET A 209 -13.69 9.12 -0.10
N ASN A 210 -14.20 7.91 -0.32
CA ASN A 210 -14.20 6.81 0.66
C ASN A 210 -15.10 7.00 1.89
N THR A 211 -16.00 7.98 1.87
CA THR A 211 -17.10 8.14 2.84
C THR A 211 -18.35 7.40 2.36
N THR A 212 -19.32 7.14 3.23
CA THR A 212 -20.52 6.36 2.90
C THR A 212 -21.77 7.20 3.03
N VAL A 213 -22.61 7.22 1.98
CA VAL A 213 -23.92 7.85 2.02
C VAL A 213 -24.85 6.97 2.86
N THR A 214 -25.28 7.47 4.03
CA THR A 214 -26.16 6.73 4.94
C THR A 214 -27.62 6.98 4.65
N ARG A 215 -27.95 8.15 4.06
CA ARG A 215 -29.33 8.54 3.76
C ARG A 215 -29.38 9.49 2.56
N GLY A 216 -30.50 9.45 1.84
CA GLY A 216 -30.84 10.40 0.77
C GLY A 216 -30.14 10.10 -0.54
N ARG A 217 -30.09 11.11 -1.40
CA ARG A 217 -29.44 11.06 -2.73
C ARG A 217 -28.89 12.42 -3.11
N ALA A 218 -27.81 12.44 -3.87
CA ALA A 218 -27.18 13.66 -4.36
C ALA A 218 -26.63 13.50 -5.77
N GLU A 219 -26.50 14.63 -6.45
CA GLU A 219 -25.60 14.75 -7.60
C GLU A 219 -24.45 15.67 -7.22
N MET A 220 -23.25 15.29 -7.58
CA MET A 220 -22.05 16.07 -7.30
C MET A 220 -21.19 16.19 -8.55
N VAL A 221 -20.46 17.31 -8.67
CA VAL A 221 -19.37 17.42 -9.64
C VAL A 221 -18.05 17.05 -8.97
N VAL A 222 -17.31 16.14 -9.59
CA VAL A 222 -15.98 15.72 -9.09
C VAL A 222 -15.02 16.91 -9.17
N THR A 223 -14.40 17.24 -8.05
CA THR A 223 -13.45 18.37 -7.92
C THR A 223 -12.00 17.89 -7.77
N ALA A 224 -11.79 16.72 -7.16
CA ALA A 224 -10.47 16.13 -7.00
C ALA A 224 -10.55 14.60 -7.06
N THR A 225 -9.47 13.97 -7.55
CA THR A 225 -9.34 12.53 -7.75
C THR A 225 -8.01 12.01 -7.21
N GLY A 226 -7.94 10.74 -6.87
CA GLY A 226 -6.74 10.03 -6.44
C GLY A 226 -6.00 10.71 -5.29
N MET A 227 -4.72 10.93 -5.43
CA MET A 227 -3.86 11.55 -4.42
C MET A 227 -4.19 13.02 -4.13
N ASN A 228 -4.99 13.69 -4.97
CA ASN A 228 -5.42 15.07 -4.75
C ASN A 228 -6.69 15.18 -3.89
N THR A 229 -7.33 14.06 -3.54
CA THR A 229 -8.47 14.01 -2.61
C THR A 229 -7.99 14.20 -1.17
N GLU A 230 -8.90 14.51 -0.24
CA GLU A 230 -8.54 14.64 1.18
C GLU A 230 -7.99 13.33 1.75
N ILE A 231 -8.59 12.18 1.40
CA ILE A 231 -8.04 10.86 1.78
C ILE A 231 -6.68 10.60 1.13
N GLY A 232 -6.48 11.04 -0.12
CA GLY A 232 -5.20 10.95 -0.82
C GLY A 232 -4.10 11.75 -0.13
N ARG A 233 -4.41 12.95 0.37
CA ARG A 233 -3.48 13.78 1.14
C ARG A 233 -3.08 13.12 2.46
N ILE A 234 -4.04 12.52 3.18
CA ILE A 234 -3.78 11.74 4.40
C ILE A 234 -2.89 10.53 4.08
N ALA A 235 -3.21 9.78 3.04
CA ALA A 235 -2.40 8.65 2.59
C ALA A 235 -0.96 9.06 2.22
N GLY A 236 -0.79 10.23 1.59
CA GLY A 236 0.52 10.80 1.29
C GLY A 236 1.35 11.12 2.55
N LEU A 237 0.71 11.66 3.59
CA LEU A 237 1.37 11.94 4.87
C LEU A 237 1.78 10.65 5.60
N LEU A 238 0.91 9.64 5.59
CA LEU A 238 1.18 8.34 6.23
C LEU A 238 2.32 7.59 5.54
N ARG A 239 2.52 7.75 4.23
CA ARG A 239 3.64 7.13 3.50
C ARG A 239 5.01 7.59 3.94
N SER A 240 5.14 8.79 4.45
CA SER A 240 6.40 9.29 4.97
C SER A 240 6.79 8.66 6.32
N THR A 241 5.86 7.93 6.93
CA THR A 241 6.08 7.23 8.20
C THR A 241 6.58 5.82 7.88
N GLU A 242 7.74 5.45 8.42
CA GLU A 242 8.28 4.09 8.28
C GLU A 242 7.26 3.07 8.80
N THR A 243 7.04 2.00 8.05
CA THR A 243 6.15 0.92 8.48
C THR A 243 6.78 0.23 9.69
N GLU A 244 6.24 0.47 10.86
CA GLU A 244 6.69 -0.21 12.08
C GLU A 244 6.43 -1.72 11.98
N ARG A 245 7.42 -2.51 12.45
CA ARG A 245 7.28 -3.96 12.52
C ARG A 245 6.20 -4.33 13.53
N THR A 246 5.39 -5.32 13.21
CA THR A 246 4.37 -5.80 14.15
C THR A 246 5.01 -6.37 15.43
N PRO A 247 4.32 -6.30 16.59
CA PRO A 247 4.82 -6.90 17.83
C PRO A 247 5.18 -8.39 17.69
N LEU A 248 4.43 -9.13 16.86
CA LEU A 248 4.71 -10.53 16.56
C LEU A 248 6.02 -10.69 15.79
N GLN A 249 6.25 -9.88 14.75
CA GLN A 249 7.50 -9.88 13.99
C GLN A 249 8.70 -9.60 14.91
N VAL A 250 8.59 -8.62 15.80
CA VAL A 250 9.65 -8.30 16.78
C VAL A 250 9.92 -9.48 17.73
N GLN A 251 8.88 -10.19 18.19
CA GLN A 251 9.04 -11.37 19.04
C GLN A 251 9.69 -12.54 18.30
N LEU A 252 9.29 -12.79 17.05
CA LEU A 252 9.88 -13.83 16.21
C LEU A 252 11.34 -13.53 15.88
N ASP A 253 11.69 -12.29 15.60
CA ASP A 253 13.07 -11.86 15.40
C ASP A 253 13.93 -12.12 16.66
N ARG A 254 13.41 -11.79 17.85
CA ARG A 254 14.09 -12.07 19.12
C ARG A 254 14.28 -13.57 19.35
N LEU A 255 13.26 -14.37 19.04
CA LEU A 255 13.35 -15.83 19.15
C LEU A 255 14.41 -16.39 18.20
N ALA A 256 14.40 -15.95 16.92
CA ALA A 256 15.39 -16.36 15.93
C ALA A 256 16.83 -16.01 16.38
N HIS A 257 17.04 -14.81 16.89
CA HIS A 257 18.33 -14.40 17.43
C HIS A 257 18.76 -15.23 18.67
N SER A 258 17.81 -15.60 19.52
CA SER A 258 18.10 -16.43 20.70
C SER A 258 18.47 -17.85 20.30
N LEU A 259 17.76 -18.43 19.33
CA LEU A 259 18.06 -19.73 18.76
C LEU A 259 19.43 -19.74 18.05
N ALA A 260 19.73 -18.71 17.27
CA ALA A 260 21.02 -18.55 16.60
C ALA A 260 22.19 -18.47 17.61
N LYS A 261 22.01 -17.75 18.73
CA LYS A 261 23.01 -17.70 19.82
C LYS A 261 23.21 -19.07 20.47
N LEU A 262 22.11 -19.76 20.78
CA LEU A 262 22.16 -21.10 21.37
C LEU A 262 22.88 -22.09 20.44
N ALA A 263 22.51 -22.08 19.15
CA ALA A 263 23.17 -22.89 18.12
C ALA A 263 24.68 -22.60 18.05
N GLY A 264 25.04 -21.30 18.04
CA GLY A 264 26.43 -20.87 18.05
C GLY A 264 27.22 -21.39 19.26
N VAL A 265 26.62 -21.39 20.46
CA VAL A 265 27.25 -21.95 21.68
C VAL A 265 27.43 -23.47 21.56
N ILE A 266 26.42 -24.19 21.05
CA ILE A 266 26.51 -25.64 20.85
C ILE A 266 27.59 -25.97 19.81
N VAL A 267 27.64 -25.28 18.69
CA VAL A 267 28.67 -25.46 17.66
C VAL A 267 30.07 -25.21 18.24
N ALA A 268 30.26 -24.12 19.00
CA ALA A 268 31.52 -23.79 19.62
C ALA A 268 31.95 -24.88 20.64
N ALA A 269 31.01 -25.39 21.45
CA ALA A 269 31.29 -26.46 22.41
C ALA A 269 31.68 -27.78 21.72
N VAL A 270 30.94 -28.19 20.68
CA VAL A 270 31.27 -29.39 19.90
C VAL A 270 32.66 -29.28 19.26
N PHE A 271 32.94 -28.11 18.68
CA PHE A 271 34.23 -27.81 18.06
C PHE A 271 35.36 -27.88 19.08
N ALA A 272 35.22 -27.28 20.26
CA ALA A 272 36.22 -27.31 21.35
C ALA A 272 36.46 -28.71 21.87
N ILE A 273 35.39 -29.51 22.07
CA ILE A 273 35.50 -30.90 22.55
C ILE A 273 36.21 -31.76 21.49
N GLY A 274 35.90 -31.61 20.23
CA GLY A 274 36.53 -32.37 19.13
C GLY A 274 38.03 -32.06 19.04
N LEU A 275 38.42 -30.77 19.12
CA LEU A 275 39.82 -30.39 19.19
C LEU A 275 40.55 -31.00 20.37
N ALA A 276 39.92 -30.99 21.53
CA ALA A 276 40.49 -31.63 22.75
C ALA A 276 40.68 -33.15 22.61
N ARG A 277 39.88 -33.79 21.72
CA ARG A 277 39.98 -35.23 21.40
C ARG A 277 40.99 -35.51 20.28
N GLY A 278 41.57 -34.49 19.67
CA GLY A 278 42.55 -34.62 18.59
C GLY A 278 41.92 -34.89 17.21
N GLU A 279 40.65 -34.61 17.05
CA GLU A 279 39.98 -34.74 15.76
C GLU A 279 40.50 -33.69 14.78
N ALA A 280 40.49 -34.02 13.47
CA ALA A 280 40.95 -33.08 12.45
C ALA A 280 40.02 -31.87 12.38
N ALA A 281 40.59 -30.68 12.31
CA ALA A 281 39.80 -29.43 12.22
C ALA A 281 38.86 -29.40 11.01
N SER A 282 39.22 -30.08 9.91
CA SER A 282 38.37 -30.25 8.71
C SER A 282 37.07 -30.99 9.01
N ASP A 283 37.12 -32.07 9.79
CA ASP A 283 35.95 -32.91 10.12
C ASP A 283 35.05 -32.21 11.15
N LEU A 284 35.67 -31.51 12.09
CA LEU A 284 34.95 -30.67 13.05
C LEU A 284 34.23 -29.51 12.35
N MET A 285 34.83 -28.92 11.34
CA MET A 285 34.18 -27.84 10.53
C MET A 285 32.99 -28.37 9.76
N LEU A 286 33.06 -29.56 9.16
CA LEU A 286 31.93 -30.21 8.51
C LEU A 286 30.76 -30.43 9.46
N THR A 287 31.08 -30.91 10.68
CA THR A 287 30.10 -31.11 11.74
C THR A 287 29.49 -29.80 12.21
N ALA A 288 30.29 -28.74 12.35
CA ALA A 288 29.84 -27.41 12.73
C ALA A 288 28.88 -26.82 11.68
N VAL A 289 29.20 -26.96 10.40
CA VAL A 289 28.32 -26.49 9.28
C VAL A 289 27.01 -27.32 9.28
N ALA A 290 27.06 -28.62 9.42
CA ALA A 290 25.86 -29.46 9.47
C ALA A 290 24.93 -29.10 10.65
N LEU A 291 25.51 -28.83 11.83
CA LEU A 291 24.78 -28.36 13.00
C LEU A 291 24.18 -26.97 12.78
N ALA A 292 24.93 -26.05 12.17
CA ALA A 292 24.42 -24.70 11.82
C ALA A 292 23.23 -24.78 10.89
N VAL A 293 23.28 -25.62 9.82
CA VAL A 293 22.16 -25.86 8.92
C VAL A 293 20.95 -26.44 9.66
N ALA A 294 21.16 -27.45 10.49
CA ALA A 294 20.08 -28.09 11.25
C ALA A 294 19.41 -27.16 12.29
N ALA A 295 20.12 -26.12 12.74
CA ALA A 295 19.61 -25.15 13.71
C ALA A 295 18.74 -24.05 13.09
N ILE A 296 18.64 -23.98 11.75
CA ILE A 296 17.84 -22.96 11.07
C ILE A 296 16.37 -23.33 11.17
N PRO A 297 15.51 -22.50 11.81
CA PRO A 297 14.08 -22.74 11.86
C PRO A 297 13.43 -22.33 10.55
N GLU A 298 13.41 -23.23 9.56
CA GLU A 298 12.91 -22.98 8.19
C GLU A 298 11.43 -22.55 8.14
N GLY A 299 10.66 -22.79 9.21
CA GLY A 299 9.24 -22.44 9.29
C GLY A 299 8.91 -21.02 9.72
N LEU A 300 9.85 -20.24 10.27
CA LEU A 300 9.55 -18.90 10.80
C LEU A 300 9.08 -17.89 9.73
N PRO A 301 9.71 -17.79 8.55
CA PRO A 301 9.22 -16.91 7.49
C PRO A 301 7.82 -17.30 6.96
N ALA A 302 7.55 -18.61 6.87
CA ALA A 302 6.25 -19.10 6.41
C ALA A 302 5.12 -18.78 7.40
N VAL A 303 5.38 -18.84 8.71
CA VAL A 303 4.40 -18.48 9.74
C VAL A 303 4.08 -17.00 9.70
N THR A 304 5.04 -16.11 9.48
CA THR A 304 4.80 -14.66 9.38
C THR A 304 3.94 -14.29 8.16
N VAL A 305 4.07 -15.01 7.05
CA VAL A 305 3.29 -14.76 5.82
C VAL A 305 1.86 -15.32 5.92
N VAL A 306 1.63 -16.39 6.68
CA VAL A 306 0.30 -17.03 6.81
C VAL A 306 -0.55 -16.36 7.90
N THR A 307 0.08 -15.71 8.88
CA THR A 307 -0.62 -15.11 10.05
C THR A 307 -0.90 -13.62 9.89
N LEU A 308 -0.44 -12.97 8.84
CA LEU A 308 -0.75 -11.59 8.42
C LEU A 308 -1.75 -11.58 7.27
#